data_41cc9b7dd39f3e062f782350ae98c2d7
#
_entry.id   41cc9b7dd39f3e062f782350ae98c2d7
#
_cell.length_a   1.000
_cell.length_b   1.000
_cell.length_c   1.000
_cell.angle_alpha   90.00
_cell.angle_beta   90.00
_cell.angle_gamma   90.00
#
_symmetry.space_group_name_H-M   'P 1'
#
loop_
_entity.id
_entity.type
_entity.pdbx_description
1 polymer ?
#
loop_
_entity_poly.entity_id
_entity_poly.type
_entity_poly.pdbx_seq_one_letter_code
_entity_poly.pdbx_strand_id
1 'polypeptide(L)'
;MGVVNQKTDIPGPKSNELAERRTKAVVDAHSSVAPVYAAKAEGATITDVDGNIFIDFAGGIGAMNTGHGNPVITDEIKSQVDDYLHVCFTVTPYEPYVALAEKLNAMTPGDFPKKTLLVNSGAEALENSVKVARYWTERPGVIVFEHAFHGRSLMTMALTYKDMPYRHGFGPFPDVVHRLPYPYNRGKKALEEFDALLTEKGEETFAAVVIELVAGEGGFMTADKDYVVHVRKRCSEHRIVLVADEVQTGFGRTGKMFSCDWYDLEPDIMAMAKSLSGGLPMSAITGQAEMMDKVHAGGLGGTFGGNPAACQAGLAAIGLLEELQASGRLDQLTTVIPERLHALAEKSPFVNEARGIGAMYSLELCDGTPEAKPSKERAAEVLHNCLQDGLIMILSGTYGNVIRTLMPLVISDEELDEGMAILEKNVLALS
;
A
#
# COMPACT_ATOMS: atom_id res chain seq x y z
N MET A 1 8.37 25.05 -20.41
CA MET A 1 7.16 24.32 -20.84
C MET A 1 6.83 23.37 -19.74
N GLY A 2 5.55 23.21 -19.37
CA GLY A 2 5.17 22.29 -18.30
C GLY A 2 5.48 20.83 -18.67
N VAL A 3 5.42 19.94 -17.69
CA VAL A 3 5.63 18.49 -17.84
C VAL A 3 4.44 17.86 -18.57
N VAL A 4 3.22 18.27 -18.20
CA VAL A 4 1.97 17.84 -18.86
C VAL A 4 1.95 18.31 -20.31
N ASN A 5 1.63 17.39 -21.22
CA ASN A 5 1.53 17.70 -22.66
C ASN A 5 0.37 16.92 -23.30
N GLN A 6 -0.74 17.60 -23.51
CA GLN A 6 -1.95 17.02 -24.12
C GLN A 6 -1.97 17.28 -25.61
N LYS A 7 -2.07 16.22 -26.41
CA LYS A 7 -2.14 16.26 -27.87
C LYS A 7 -3.54 16.02 -28.41
N THR A 8 -4.40 15.41 -27.61
CA THR A 8 -5.80 15.08 -27.95
C THR A 8 -6.72 15.40 -26.78
N ASP A 9 -8.02 15.36 -27.00
CA ASP A 9 -9.00 15.26 -25.92
C ASP A 9 -8.74 13.97 -25.10
N ILE A 10 -9.21 13.96 -23.85
CA ILE A 10 -9.03 12.82 -22.93
C ILE A 10 -10.39 12.18 -22.60
N PRO A 11 -10.59 10.87 -22.97
CA PRO A 11 -9.66 9.97 -23.68
C PRO A 11 -9.52 10.28 -25.17
N GLY A 12 -8.32 10.04 -25.73
CA GLY A 12 -8.06 10.20 -27.16
C GLY A 12 -8.61 9.07 -28.04
N PRO A 13 -8.51 9.17 -29.36
CA PRO A 13 -9.13 8.21 -30.29
C PRO A 13 -8.58 6.80 -30.17
N LYS A 14 -7.27 6.60 -29.94
CA LYS A 14 -6.69 5.26 -29.77
C LYS A 14 -7.06 4.65 -28.42
N SER A 15 -7.17 5.47 -27.39
CA SER A 15 -7.68 5.05 -26.08
C SER A 15 -9.13 4.56 -26.18
N ASN A 16 -9.97 5.24 -26.94
CA ASN A 16 -11.35 4.83 -27.21
C ASN A 16 -11.42 3.50 -27.98
N GLU A 17 -10.58 3.28 -29.02
CA GLU A 17 -10.48 2.00 -29.72
C GLU A 17 -10.10 0.85 -28.78
N LEU A 18 -9.10 1.08 -27.90
CA LEU A 18 -8.70 0.09 -26.89
C LEU A 18 -9.79 -0.19 -25.87
N ALA A 19 -10.58 0.82 -25.48
CA ALA A 19 -11.72 0.65 -24.61
C ALA A 19 -12.79 -0.28 -25.20
N GLU A 20 -13.11 -0.13 -26.50
CA GLU A 20 -14.00 -1.04 -27.20
C GLU A 20 -13.48 -2.49 -27.25
N ARG A 21 -12.16 -2.66 -27.49
CA ARG A 21 -11.52 -3.98 -27.46
C ARG A 21 -11.54 -4.58 -26.07
N ARG A 22 -11.28 -3.77 -25.05
CA ARG A 22 -11.32 -4.18 -23.64
C ARG A 22 -12.71 -4.70 -23.24
N THR A 23 -13.77 -3.98 -23.60
CA THR A 23 -15.16 -4.40 -23.31
C THR A 23 -15.49 -5.80 -23.86
N LYS A 24 -14.85 -6.21 -24.96
CA LYS A 24 -15.03 -7.53 -25.58
C LYS A 24 -14.16 -8.63 -24.97
N ALA A 25 -13.03 -8.27 -24.33
CA ALA A 25 -11.99 -9.23 -23.98
C ALA A 25 -11.74 -9.35 -22.46
N VAL A 26 -12.07 -8.33 -21.67
CA VAL A 26 -11.77 -8.26 -20.23
C VAL A 26 -13.07 -8.20 -19.44
N VAL A 27 -13.13 -8.94 -18.35
CA VAL A 27 -14.31 -8.96 -17.46
C VAL A 27 -14.59 -7.56 -16.90
N ASP A 28 -15.84 -7.13 -16.88
CA ASP A 28 -16.25 -5.81 -16.40
C ASP A 28 -15.92 -5.59 -14.91
N ALA A 29 -15.87 -6.67 -14.13
CA ALA A 29 -15.47 -6.62 -12.73
C ALA A 29 -14.04 -6.08 -12.51
N HIS A 30 -13.17 -6.13 -13.53
CA HIS A 30 -11.83 -5.52 -13.50
C HIS A 30 -11.90 -4.08 -14.04
N SER A 31 -12.40 -3.15 -13.24
CA SER A 31 -12.55 -1.74 -13.60
C SER A 31 -11.21 -0.98 -13.64
N SER A 32 -11.16 0.11 -14.41
CA SER A 32 -10.07 1.10 -14.42
C SER A 32 -10.59 2.45 -13.95
N VAL A 33 -9.72 3.25 -13.33
CA VAL A 33 -10.06 4.60 -12.86
C VAL A 33 -9.93 5.61 -14.00
N ALA A 34 -8.80 5.64 -14.71
CA ALA A 34 -8.55 6.52 -15.82
C ALA A 34 -8.89 5.82 -17.15
N PRO A 35 -9.63 6.47 -18.08
CA PRO A 35 -10.00 5.90 -19.38
C PRO A 35 -8.88 6.06 -20.45
N VAL A 36 -7.63 6.15 -20.02
CA VAL A 36 -6.45 6.26 -20.88
C VAL A 36 -5.63 4.97 -20.85
N TYR A 37 -4.91 4.66 -21.93
CA TYR A 37 -4.12 3.45 -22.04
C TYR A 37 -2.63 3.80 -22.16
N ALA A 38 -1.84 3.36 -21.19
CA ALA A 38 -0.41 3.64 -21.14
C ALA A 38 0.33 3.00 -22.32
N ALA A 39 1.18 3.78 -22.99
CA ALA A 39 2.14 3.31 -23.98
C ALA A 39 3.57 3.30 -23.43
N LYS A 40 3.91 4.27 -22.57
CA LYS A 40 5.20 4.40 -21.90
C LYS A 40 4.99 5.02 -20.53
N ALA A 41 5.84 4.66 -19.57
CA ALA A 41 5.91 5.35 -18.30
C ALA A 41 7.37 5.53 -17.89
N GLU A 42 7.72 6.70 -17.30
CA GLU A 42 9.09 7.06 -16.92
C GLU A 42 9.06 8.02 -15.74
N GLY A 43 9.87 7.75 -14.70
CA GLY A 43 9.89 8.58 -13.49
C GLY A 43 8.50 8.69 -12.85
N ALA A 44 7.95 9.89 -12.80
CA ALA A 44 6.60 10.17 -12.30
C ALA A 44 5.60 10.51 -13.42
N THR A 45 5.88 10.13 -14.66
CA THR A 45 5.02 10.43 -15.81
C THR A 45 4.53 9.19 -16.54
N ILE A 46 3.34 9.29 -17.13
CA ILE A 46 2.76 8.28 -18.03
C ILE A 46 2.42 8.92 -19.35
N THR A 47 2.88 8.31 -20.46
CA THR A 47 2.47 8.68 -21.82
C THR A 47 1.44 7.66 -22.31
N ASP A 48 0.26 8.14 -22.73
CA ASP A 48 -0.77 7.28 -23.27
C ASP A 48 -0.53 6.93 -24.77
N VAL A 49 -1.37 6.05 -25.30
CA VAL A 49 -1.31 5.61 -26.71
C VAL A 49 -1.62 6.71 -27.71
N ASP A 50 -2.25 7.78 -27.29
CA ASP A 50 -2.55 8.98 -28.08
C ASP A 50 -1.41 10.01 -28.02
N GLY A 51 -0.42 9.78 -27.14
CA GLY A 51 0.77 10.61 -26.96
C GLY A 51 0.59 11.76 -25.97
N ASN A 52 -0.48 11.74 -25.17
CA ASN A 52 -0.67 12.66 -24.05
C ASN A 52 0.26 12.26 -22.90
N ILE A 53 0.88 13.24 -22.25
CA ILE A 53 1.75 13.04 -21.08
C ILE A 53 1.02 13.50 -19.83
N PHE A 54 0.95 12.63 -18.84
CA PHE A 54 0.32 12.85 -17.54
C PHE A 54 1.36 12.77 -16.44
N ILE A 55 1.17 13.57 -15.38
CA ILE A 55 1.86 13.36 -14.09
C ILE A 55 1.09 12.28 -13.32
N ASP A 56 1.79 11.33 -12.72
CA ASP A 56 1.21 10.18 -12.02
C ASP A 56 1.30 10.36 -10.48
N PHE A 57 0.17 10.76 -9.87
CA PHE A 57 0.02 10.74 -8.40
C PHE A 57 -0.65 9.47 -7.90
N ALA A 58 -0.92 8.49 -8.77
CA ALA A 58 -1.44 7.18 -8.38
C ALA A 58 -0.31 6.16 -8.10
N GLY A 59 0.85 6.30 -8.77
CA GLY A 59 2.04 5.49 -8.56
C GLY A 59 1.78 3.98 -8.63
N GLY A 60 0.88 3.52 -9.53
CA GLY A 60 0.49 2.12 -9.59
C GLY A 60 -0.18 1.61 -8.29
N ILE A 61 -0.97 2.46 -7.62
CA ILE A 61 -1.53 2.25 -6.27
C ILE A 61 -0.41 2.12 -5.21
N GLY A 62 0.60 3.02 -5.31
CA GLY A 62 1.73 3.07 -4.39
C GLY A 62 2.75 1.94 -4.56
N ALA A 63 2.84 1.35 -5.75
CA ALA A 63 3.82 0.31 -6.06
C ALA A 63 5.10 0.85 -6.73
N MET A 64 5.07 2.10 -7.21
CA MET A 64 6.14 2.67 -8.04
C MET A 64 6.96 3.73 -7.29
N ASN A 65 7.34 3.47 -6.03
CA ASN A 65 8.14 4.42 -5.24
C ASN A 65 9.46 4.79 -5.92
N THR A 66 10.09 3.86 -6.63
CA THR A 66 11.33 4.06 -7.39
C THR A 66 11.13 4.65 -8.78
N GLY A 67 9.89 5.02 -9.13
CA GLY A 67 9.55 5.54 -10.46
C GLY A 67 9.32 4.46 -11.51
N HIS A 68 8.64 4.88 -12.56
CA HIS A 68 8.42 4.04 -13.74
C HIS A 68 9.71 3.90 -14.56
N GLY A 69 9.93 2.69 -15.10
CA GLY A 69 10.99 2.45 -16.08
C GLY A 69 12.40 2.77 -15.58
N ASN A 70 12.65 2.71 -14.26
CA ASN A 70 13.96 3.03 -13.68
C ASN A 70 15.07 2.15 -14.31
N PRO A 71 16.12 2.75 -14.92
CA PRO A 71 17.14 1.99 -15.64
C PRO A 71 17.91 1.01 -14.74
N VAL A 72 18.21 1.37 -13.49
CA VAL A 72 18.91 0.49 -12.55
C VAL A 72 18.11 -0.81 -12.35
N ILE A 73 16.81 -0.71 -12.13
CA ILE A 73 15.95 -1.88 -11.95
C ILE A 73 15.80 -2.68 -13.26
N THR A 74 15.57 -1.99 -14.37
CA THR A 74 15.33 -2.68 -15.67
C THR A 74 16.57 -3.37 -16.18
N ASP A 75 17.77 -2.89 -15.90
CA ASP A 75 19.02 -3.50 -16.32
C ASP A 75 19.34 -4.75 -15.48
N GLU A 76 19.07 -4.74 -14.17
CA GLU A 76 19.15 -5.94 -13.33
C GLU A 76 18.14 -7.03 -13.76
N ILE A 77 16.91 -6.63 -14.12
CA ILE A 77 15.93 -7.56 -14.67
C ILE A 77 16.45 -8.21 -15.96
N LYS A 78 16.97 -7.42 -16.92
CA LYS A 78 17.50 -7.91 -18.18
C LYS A 78 18.65 -8.88 -17.96
N SER A 79 19.61 -8.51 -17.08
CA SER A 79 20.74 -9.36 -16.74
C SER A 79 20.28 -10.72 -16.19
N GLN A 80 19.32 -10.73 -15.27
CA GLN A 80 18.81 -11.97 -14.71
C GLN A 80 18.03 -12.83 -15.73
N VAL A 81 17.30 -12.18 -16.64
CA VAL A 81 16.51 -12.88 -17.68
C VAL A 81 17.44 -13.57 -18.70
N ASP A 82 18.62 -13.00 -18.97
CA ASP A 82 19.62 -13.63 -19.84
C ASP A 82 20.18 -14.92 -19.22
N ASP A 83 20.25 -15.04 -17.89
CA ASP A 83 20.68 -16.27 -17.22
C ASP A 83 19.57 -17.32 -17.16
N TYR A 84 18.44 -16.99 -16.53
CA TYR A 84 17.23 -17.82 -16.45
C TYR A 84 16.03 -17.05 -15.93
N LEU A 85 14.84 -17.42 -16.40
CA LEU A 85 13.56 -16.80 -15.98
C LEU A 85 13.00 -17.41 -14.68
N HIS A 86 13.06 -18.76 -14.59
CA HIS A 86 12.42 -19.46 -13.48
C HIS A 86 12.87 -20.90 -13.41
N VAL A 87 13.24 -21.35 -12.21
CA VAL A 87 13.57 -22.76 -11.91
C VAL A 87 12.84 -23.28 -10.68
N CYS A 88 11.99 -22.50 -10.05
CA CYS A 88 11.26 -22.74 -8.82
C CYS A 88 12.17 -22.96 -7.59
N PHE A 89 12.20 -22.03 -6.66
CA PHE A 89 13.08 -22.07 -5.48
C PHE A 89 12.91 -23.34 -4.63
N THR A 90 11.69 -23.88 -4.57
CA THR A 90 11.43 -25.14 -3.85
C THR A 90 11.95 -26.39 -4.55
N VAL A 91 12.37 -26.29 -5.82
CA VAL A 91 12.97 -27.37 -6.59
C VAL A 91 14.49 -27.21 -6.65
N THR A 92 14.95 -26.05 -7.09
CA THR A 92 16.37 -25.70 -7.19
C THR A 92 16.58 -24.29 -6.64
N PRO A 93 17.10 -24.15 -5.41
CA PRO A 93 17.38 -22.83 -4.83
C PRO A 93 18.36 -22.01 -5.67
N TYR A 94 18.27 -20.69 -5.55
CA TYR A 94 19.11 -19.72 -6.26
C TYR A 94 19.45 -18.51 -5.40
N GLU A 95 20.59 -17.92 -5.71
CA GLU A 95 21.20 -16.86 -4.93
C GLU A 95 20.34 -15.60 -4.81
N PRO A 96 19.68 -15.07 -5.88
CA PRO A 96 18.85 -13.86 -5.77
C PRO A 96 17.76 -13.91 -4.68
N TYR A 97 17.16 -15.09 -4.44
CA TYR A 97 16.19 -15.28 -3.37
C TYR A 97 16.85 -15.14 -1.99
N VAL A 98 18.01 -15.77 -1.82
CA VAL A 98 18.76 -15.75 -0.55
C VAL A 98 19.21 -14.33 -0.24
N ALA A 99 19.82 -13.64 -1.20
CA ALA A 99 20.31 -12.28 -1.04
C ALA A 99 19.19 -11.29 -0.67
N LEU A 100 18.02 -11.39 -1.33
CA LEU A 100 16.87 -10.54 -0.98
C LEU A 100 16.34 -10.88 0.41
N ALA A 101 16.25 -12.16 0.78
CA ALA A 101 15.81 -12.56 2.11
C ALA A 101 16.78 -12.05 3.21
N GLU A 102 18.10 -12.14 3.00
CA GLU A 102 19.11 -11.56 3.89
C GLU A 102 18.97 -10.04 4.03
N LYS A 103 18.77 -9.34 2.90
CA LYS A 103 18.54 -7.88 2.89
C LYS A 103 17.30 -7.52 3.70
N LEU A 104 16.18 -8.20 3.52
CA LEU A 104 14.94 -7.96 4.26
C LEU A 104 15.09 -8.30 5.75
N ASN A 105 15.77 -9.40 6.10
CA ASN A 105 16.08 -9.74 7.49
C ASN A 105 16.89 -8.65 8.19
N ALA A 106 17.85 -8.04 7.48
CA ALA A 106 18.72 -7.02 8.04
C ALA A 106 18.01 -5.66 8.23
N MET A 107 17.09 -5.28 7.30
CA MET A 107 16.50 -3.95 7.29
C MET A 107 15.18 -3.83 8.05
N THR A 108 14.46 -4.92 8.30
CA THR A 108 13.19 -4.90 9.05
C THR A 108 13.43 -4.69 10.56
N PRO A 109 12.54 -3.96 11.27
CA PRO A 109 12.67 -3.69 12.70
C PRO A 109 12.79 -4.95 13.58
N GLY A 110 13.47 -4.79 14.73
CA GLY A 110 13.69 -5.81 15.75
C GLY A 110 15.10 -6.41 15.72
N ASP A 111 15.69 -6.56 16.92
CA ASP A 111 17.06 -7.09 17.11
C ASP A 111 17.10 -8.62 17.26
N PHE A 112 15.99 -9.32 17.05
CA PHE A 112 15.91 -10.78 17.09
C PHE A 112 16.28 -11.42 15.74
N PRO A 113 16.70 -12.70 15.73
CA PRO A 113 16.91 -13.45 14.48
C PRO A 113 15.64 -13.51 13.64
N LYS A 114 15.75 -13.24 12.35
CA LYS A 114 14.63 -13.17 11.41
C LYS A 114 14.80 -14.12 10.24
N LYS A 115 13.67 -14.54 9.66
CA LYS A 115 13.61 -15.29 8.40
C LYS A 115 12.52 -14.72 7.50
N THR A 116 12.78 -14.80 6.21
CA THR A 116 11.89 -14.26 5.16
C THR A 116 11.36 -15.38 4.26
N LEU A 117 10.07 -15.32 3.97
CA LEU A 117 9.41 -16.06 2.89
C LEU A 117 9.03 -15.07 1.80
N LEU A 118 9.39 -15.32 0.55
CA LEU A 118 8.97 -14.55 -0.62
C LEU A 118 7.78 -15.22 -1.31
N VAL A 119 6.77 -14.41 -1.65
CA VAL A 119 5.55 -14.81 -2.36
C VAL A 119 5.19 -13.75 -3.43
N ASN A 120 3.98 -13.73 -4.01
CA ASN A 120 3.73 -12.94 -5.22
C ASN A 120 2.86 -11.69 -5.00
N SER A 121 2.06 -11.66 -3.95
CA SER A 121 1.11 -10.56 -3.70
C SER A 121 0.96 -10.26 -2.22
N GLY A 122 0.54 -9.03 -1.88
CA GLY A 122 0.23 -8.66 -0.50
C GLY A 122 -0.82 -9.58 0.13
N ALA A 123 -1.81 -10.05 -0.65
CA ALA A 123 -2.78 -11.03 -0.16
C ALA A 123 -2.09 -12.34 0.26
N GLU A 124 -1.16 -12.87 -0.55
CA GLU A 124 -0.40 -14.07 -0.17
C GLU A 124 0.48 -13.83 1.07
N ALA A 125 1.08 -12.65 1.20
CA ALA A 125 1.86 -12.29 2.39
C ALA A 125 0.98 -12.33 3.65
N LEU A 126 -0.19 -11.72 3.61
CA LEU A 126 -1.14 -11.72 4.76
C LEU A 126 -1.72 -13.13 5.04
N GLU A 127 -2.06 -13.91 4.00
CA GLU A 127 -2.48 -15.32 4.16
C GLU A 127 -1.40 -16.14 4.88
N ASN A 128 -0.12 -15.99 4.47
CA ASN A 128 0.98 -16.72 5.09
C ASN A 128 1.30 -16.19 6.49
N SER A 129 1.16 -14.89 6.76
CA SER A 129 1.29 -14.32 8.12
C SER A 129 0.28 -14.95 9.08
N VAL A 130 -0.99 -15.06 8.66
CA VAL A 130 -2.04 -15.72 9.46
C VAL A 130 -1.76 -17.22 9.64
N LYS A 131 -1.27 -17.91 8.59
CA LYS A 131 -0.87 -19.33 8.69
C LYS A 131 0.23 -19.53 9.73
N VAL A 132 1.30 -18.73 9.67
CA VAL A 132 2.41 -18.78 10.63
C VAL A 132 1.92 -18.51 12.04
N ALA A 133 1.12 -17.45 12.24
CA ALA A 133 0.58 -17.08 13.55
C ALA A 133 -0.28 -18.20 14.14
N ARG A 134 -1.16 -18.79 13.36
CA ARG A 134 -2.00 -19.91 13.79
C ARG A 134 -1.18 -21.16 14.12
N TYR A 135 -0.19 -21.45 13.31
CA TYR A 135 0.69 -22.61 13.54
C TYR A 135 1.54 -22.42 14.80
N TRP A 136 2.00 -21.20 15.03
CA TRP A 136 2.80 -20.84 16.22
C TRP A 136 1.99 -20.90 17.50
N THR A 137 0.79 -20.34 17.51
CA THR A 137 -0.04 -20.19 18.71
C THR A 137 -1.00 -21.35 18.93
N GLU A 138 -1.31 -22.13 17.90
CA GLU A 138 -2.36 -23.17 17.87
C GLU A 138 -3.78 -22.60 18.12
N ARG A 139 -4.00 -21.32 17.79
CA ARG A 139 -5.24 -20.55 17.99
C ARG A 139 -5.86 -20.14 16.66
N PRO A 140 -7.19 -20.01 16.54
CA PRO A 140 -7.85 -19.69 15.26
C PRO A 140 -8.08 -18.19 15.04
N GLY A 141 -8.28 -17.39 16.10
CA GLY A 141 -8.83 -16.04 16.04
C GLY A 141 -7.84 -15.01 15.48
N VAL A 142 -8.35 -14.04 14.73
CA VAL A 142 -7.56 -12.90 14.21
C VAL A 142 -8.29 -11.62 14.51
N ILE A 143 -7.61 -10.66 15.15
CA ILE A 143 -8.10 -9.31 15.37
C ILE A 143 -7.67 -8.42 14.21
N VAL A 144 -8.60 -7.67 13.65
CA VAL A 144 -8.39 -6.67 12.58
C VAL A 144 -9.18 -5.41 12.88
N PHE A 145 -9.09 -4.41 12.00
CA PHE A 145 -9.69 -3.11 12.23
C PHE A 145 -10.70 -2.72 11.15
N GLU A 146 -11.62 -1.85 11.50
CA GLU A 146 -12.46 -1.14 10.52
C GLU A 146 -11.55 -0.36 9.57
N HIS A 147 -12.04 -0.09 8.37
CA HIS A 147 -11.31 0.60 7.31
C HIS A 147 -10.10 -0.13 6.73
N ALA A 148 -9.69 -1.28 7.28
CA ALA A 148 -8.54 -2.04 6.81
C ALA A 148 -8.78 -2.71 5.44
N PHE A 149 -7.68 -2.85 4.67
CA PHE A 149 -7.64 -3.61 3.43
C PHE A 149 -6.41 -4.52 3.40
N HIS A 150 -6.63 -5.82 3.44
CA HIS A 150 -5.56 -6.83 3.51
C HIS A 150 -5.48 -7.73 2.29
N GLY A 151 -6.34 -7.55 1.29
CA GLY A 151 -6.31 -8.32 0.04
C GLY A 151 -7.66 -8.82 -0.44
N ARG A 152 -7.65 -9.66 -1.48
CA ARG A 152 -8.84 -10.18 -2.18
C ARG A 152 -8.88 -11.71 -2.28
N SER A 153 -8.03 -12.45 -1.57
CA SER A 153 -8.20 -13.88 -1.34
C SER A 153 -9.21 -14.13 -0.22
N LEU A 154 -9.69 -15.35 -0.05
CA LEU A 154 -10.84 -15.61 0.82
C LEU A 154 -10.61 -15.19 2.28
N MET A 155 -9.43 -15.52 2.85
CA MET A 155 -9.11 -15.08 4.22
C MET A 155 -8.84 -13.58 4.26
N THR A 156 -8.08 -13.02 3.32
CA THR A 156 -7.78 -11.58 3.33
C THR A 156 -9.02 -10.72 3.06
N MET A 157 -10.03 -11.21 2.31
CA MET A 157 -11.35 -10.57 2.23
C MET A 157 -12.07 -10.59 3.57
N ALA A 158 -11.95 -11.68 4.34
CA ALA A 158 -12.50 -11.70 5.71
C ALA A 158 -11.83 -10.64 6.61
N LEU A 159 -10.52 -10.42 6.45
CA LEU A 159 -9.77 -9.38 7.16
C LEU A 159 -10.10 -7.97 6.66
N THR A 160 -10.45 -7.78 5.39
CA THR A 160 -10.80 -6.48 4.78
C THR A 160 -12.15 -5.97 5.30
N TYR A 161 -12.27 -4.65 5.52
CA TYR A 161 -13.47 -4.03 6.10
C TYR A 161 -14.56 -3.73 5.06
N LYS A 162 -14.20 -2.98 4.03
CA LYS A 162 -15.16 -2.42 3.07
C LYS A 162 -15.88 -3.52 2.30
N ASP A 163 -17.23 -3.56 2.40
CA ASP A 163 -18.04 -4.57 1.70
C ASP A 163 -17.99 -4.34 0.18
N MET A 164 -18.61 -3.28 -0.32
CA MET A 164 -18.49 -2.90 -1.73
C MET A 164 -17.20 -2.08 -1.95
N PRO A 165 -16.36 -2.44 -2.94
CA PRO A 165 -16.53 -3.50 -3.94
C PRO A 165 -15.84 -4.83 -3.58
N TYR A 166 -15.27 -4.99 -2.38
CA TYR A 166 -14.27 -6.03 -2.12
C TYR A 166 -14.85 -7.37 -1.64
N ARG A 167 -15.90 -7.35 -0.84
CA ARG A 167 -16.42 -8.54 -0.14
C ARG A 167 -17.83 -8.94 -0.58
N HIS A 168 -18.59 -8.01 -1.09
CA HIS A 168 -20.00 -8.18 -1.39
C HIS A 168 -20.28 -9.39 -2.29
N GLY A 169 -21.08 -10.33 -1.81
CA GLY A 169 -21.47 -11.52 -2.56
C GLY A 169 -20.44 -12.65 -2.62
N PHE A 170 -19.25 -12.50 -2.00
CA PHE A 170 -18.19 -13.52 -2.06
C PHE A 170 -18.12 -14.44 -0.84
N GLY A 171 -19.00 -14.25 0.16
CA GLY A 171 -19.06 -15.12 1.35
C GLY A 171 -19.59 -16.53 1.06
N PRO A 172 -19.58 -17.43 2.06
CA PRO A 172 -19.28 -17.14 3.46
C PRO A 172 -17.80 -16.96 3.75
N PHE A 173 -17.48 -16.09 4.72
CA PHE A 173 -16.13 -15.89 5.22
C PHE A 173 -15.92 -16.66 6.54
N PRO A 174 -14.65 -16.98 6.91
CA PRO A 174 -14.36 -17.56 8.22
C PRO A 174 -14.86 -16.66 9.37
N ASP A 175 -15.57 -17.25 10.34
CA ASP A 175 -16.14 -16.57 11.51
C ASP A 175 -15.14 -16.34 12.68
N VAL A 176 -13.87 -16.51 12.40
CA VAL A 176 -12.75 -16.37 13.36
C VAL A 176 -12.10 -14.98 13.32
N VAL A 177 -12.69 -14.06 12.56
CA VAL A 177 -12.19 -12.68 12.41
C VAL A 177 -12.96 -11.75 13.31
N HIS A 178 -12.26 -11.12 14.24
CA HIS A 178 -12.79 -10.15 15.20
C HIS A 178 -12.36 -8.74 14.80
N ARG A 179 -13.32 -7.83 14.74
CA ARG A 179 -13.07 -6.49 14.21
C ARG A 179 -13.28 -5.42 15.28
N LEU A 180 -12.31 -4.54 15.41
CA LEU A 180 -12.37 -3.35 16.26
C LEU A 180 -12.42 -2.09 15.40
N PRO A 181 -12.97 -0.99 15.91
CA PRO A 181 -12.82 0.33 15.28
C PRO A 181 -11.34 0.69 15.11
N TYR A 182 -11.00 1.31 13.98
CA TYR A 182 -9.62 1.73 13.73
C TYR A 182 -9.19 2.83 14.73
N PRO A 183 -7.99 2.75 15.31
CA PRO A 183 -7.53 3.64 16.38
C PRO A 183 -7.03 4.99 15.84
N TYR A 184 -7.89 5.75 15.18
CA TYR A 184 -7.62 7.09 14.70
C TYR A 184 -8.38 8.12 15.52
N ASN A 185 -7.65 9.00 16.25
CA ASN A 185 -8.23 10.03 17.13
C ASN A 185 -9.21 9.48 18.19
N ARG A 186 -8.97 8.27 18.70
CA ARG A 186 -9.87 7.60 19.66
C ARG A 186 -9.36 7.57 21.10
N GLY A 187 -8.04 7.78 21.29
CA GLY A 187 -7.42 7.85 22.59
C GLY A 187 -7.71 6.62 23.49
N LYS A 188 -8.00 6.85 24.78
CA LYS A 188 -8.23 5.77 25.76
C LYS A 188 -9.37 4.82 25.41
N LYS A 189 -10.39 5.28 24.71
CA LYS A 189 -11.52 4.43 24.33
C LYS A 189 -11.10 3.25 23.48
N ALA A 190 -10.16 3.45 22.55
CA ALA A 190 -9.65 2.37 21.72
C ALA A 190 -8.92 1.31 22.53
N LEU A 191 -8.12 1.72 23.53
CA LEU A 191 -7.43 0.81 24.45
C LEU A 191 -8.43 -0.05 25.25
N GLU A 192 -9.46 0.59 25.83
CA GLU A 192 -10.50 -0.08 26.61
C GLU A 192 -11.28 -1.09 25.76
N GLU A 193 -11.60 -0.76 24.51
CA GLU A 193 -12.29 -1.67 23.57
C GLU A 193 -11.42 -2.88 23.22
N PHE A 194 -10.10 -2.70 23.04
CA PHE A 194 -9.17 -3.79 22.79
C PHE A 194 -9.10 -4.76 23.99
N ASP A 195 -8.90 -4.22 25.19
CA ASP A 195 -8.84 -5.02 26.42
C ASP A 195 -10.18 -5.72 26.73
N ALA A 196 -11.30 -5.06 26.45
CA ALA A 196 -12.64 -5.65 26.59
C ALA A 196 -12.83 -6.84 25.65
N LEU A 197 -12.38 -6.76 24.38
CA LEU A 197 -12.44 -7.87 23.44
C LEU A 197 -11.61 -9.06 23.93
N LEU A 198 -10.39 -8.83 24.40
CA LEU A 198 -9.54 -9.90 24.95
C LEU A 198 -10.20 -10.57 26.15
N THR A 199 -10.79 -9.78 27.06
CA THR A 199 -11.48 -10.29 28.25
C THR A 199 -12.74 -11.08 27.89
N GLU A 200 -13.55 -10.58 26.95
CA GLU A 200 -14.82 -11.21 26.53
C GLU A 200 -14.61 -12.56 25.84
N LYS A 201 -13.64 -12.65 24.96
CA LYS A 201 -13.39 -13.84 24.12
C LYS A 201 -12.37 -14.81 24.71
N GLY A 202 -11.56 -14.36 25.68
CA GLY A 202 -10.38 -15.06 26.18
C GLY A 202 -9.16 -14.82 25.27
N GLU A 203 -8.05 -14.42 25.86
CA GLU A 203 -6.81 -14.08 25.14
C GLU A 203 -6.26 -15.28 24.33
N GLU A 204 -6.51 -16.51 24.80
CA GLU A 204 -6.13 -17.75 24.14
C GLU A 204 -6.93 -18.05 22.86
N THR A 205 -7.95 -17.25 22.56
CA THR A 205 -8.70 -17.35 21.30
C THR A 205 -7.90 -16.83 20.11
N PHE A 206 -7.01 -15.84 20.35
CA PHE A 206 -6.40 -15.06 19.27
C PHE A 206 -5.02 -15.56 18.91
N ALA A 207 -4.83 -15.86 17.59
CA ALA A 207 -3.54 -16.14 16.99
C ALA A 207 -2.79 -14.86 16.66
N ALA A 208 -3.48 -13.85 16.11
CA ALA A 208 -2.85 -12.65 15.61
C ALA A 208 -3.71 -11.40 15.79
N VAL A 209 -3.01 -10.26 15.84
CA VAL A 209 -3.52 -8.93 15.49
C VAL A 209 -2.88 -8.54 14.18
N VAL A 210 -3.66 -8.14 13.17
CA VAL A 210 -3.17 -7.63 11.88
C VAL A 210 -3.55 -6.17 11.77
N ILE A 211 -2.56 -5.30 11.58
CA ILE A 211 -2.75 -3.84 11.56
C ILE A 211 -1.95 -3.17 10.43
N GLU A 212 -2.61 -2.27 9.68
CA GLU A 212 -1.97 -1.20 8.92
C GLU A 212 -1.72 -0.03 9.88
N LEU A 213 -0.49 0.46 10.03
CA LEU A 213 -0.21 1.63 10.88
C LEU A 213 -0.70 2.93 10.24
N VAL A 214 -0.88 2.91 8.91
CA VAL A 214 -1.64 3.91 8.15
C VAL A 214 -2.64 3.15 7.28
N ALA A 215 -3.92 3.28 7.56
CA ALA A 215 -4.98 2.58 6.81
C ALA A 215 -5.06 3.12 5.37
N GLY A 216 -4.48 2.38 4.41
CA GLY A 216 -4.32 2.81 3.02
C GLY A 216 -5.65 3.01 2.31
N GLU A 217 -6.40 1.95 2.11
CA GLU A 217 -7.73 2.01 1.51
C GLU A 217 -8.77 2.65 2.43
N GLY A 218 -8.48 2.76 3.73
CA GLY A 218 -9.28 3.48 4.71
C GLY A 218 -9.22 5.00 4.56
N GLY A 219 -8.27 5.55 3.80
CA GLY A 219 -8.12 6.99 3.56
C GLY A 219 -6.99 7.64 4.37
N PHE A 220 -5.87 6.95 4.48
CA PHE A 220 -4.63 7.40 5.13
C PHE A 220 -4.78 7.86 6.58
N MET A 221 -5.66 7.18 7.31
CA MET A 221 -5.77 7.36 8.76
C MET A 221 -4.54 6.74 9.44
N THR A 222 -3.87 7.50 10.32
CA THR A 222 -2.72 7.04 11.09
C THR A 222 -3.17 6.50 12.44
N ALA A 223 -2.70 5.32 12.84
CA ALA A 223 -3.03 4.77 14.14
C ALA A 223 -2.47 5.62 15.30
N ASP A 224 -3.21 5.76 16.38
CA ASP A 224 -2.74 6.46 17.59
C ASP A 224 -1.51 5.73 18.19
N LYS A 225 -0.40 6.44 18.42
CA LYS A 225 0.86 5.83 18.89
C LYS A 225 0.69 5.08 20.21
N ASP A 226 -0.03 5.66 21.17
CA ASP A 226 -0.29 5.03 22.46
C ASP A 226 -1.07 3.72 22.31
N TYR A 227 -1.97 3.65 21.32
CA TYR A 227 -2.70 2.43 21.02
C TYR A 227 -1.77 1.33 20.47
N VAL A 228 -0.91 1.67 19.53
CA VAL A 228 0.05 0.71 18.95
C VAL A 228 0.98 0.14 20.02
N VAL A 229 1.50 1.00 20.90
CA VAL A 229 2.33 0.59 22.05
C VAL A 229 1.55 -0.34 23.00
N HIS A 230 0.29 -0.01 23.29
CA HIS A 230 -0.57 -0.86 24.14
C HIS A 230 -0.82 -2.23 23.49
N VAL A 231 -1.20 -2.25 22.21
CA VAL A 231 -1.44 -3.52 21.48
C VAL A 231 -0.18 -4.37 21.44
N ARG A 232 1.01 -3.78 21.14
CA ARG A 232 2.28 -4.52 21.18
C ARG A 232 2.52 -5.17 22.55
N LYS A 233 2.30 -4.42 23.63
CA LYS A 233 2.45 -4.92 25.01
C LYS A 233 1.50 -6.10 25.25
N ARG A 234 0.21 -5.94 24.97
CA ARG A 234 -0.82 -6.99 25.18
C ARG A 234 -0.55 -8.24 24.35
N CYS A 235 -0.12 -8.05 23.08
CA CYS A 235 0.29 -9.16 22.23
C CYS A 235 1.43 -9.97 22.86
N SER A 236 2.46 -9.29 23.41
CA SER A 236 3.58 -9.95 24.07
C SER A 236 3.16 -10.70 25.33
N GLU A 237 2.32 -10.10 26.18
CA GLU A 237 1.81 -10.68 27.43
C GLU A 237 1.01 -11.97 27.19
N HIS A 238 0.22 -12.02 26.11
CA HIS A 238 -0.70 -13.13 25.83
C HIS A 238 -0.25 -14.05 24.69
N ARG A 239 0.99 -13.86 24.17
CA ARG A 239 1.52 -14.65 23.04
C ARG A 239 0.62 -14.58 21.80
N ILE A 240 0.07 -13.41 21.51
CA ILE A 240 -0.64 -13.10 20.28
C ILE A 240 0.37 -12.53 19.29
N VAL A 241 0.38 -13.00 18.05
CA VAL A 241 1.31 -12.54 17.02
C VAL A 241 0.88 -11.17 16.49
N LEU A 242 1.74 -10.15 16.61
CA LEU A 242 1.49 -8.85 15.99
C LEU A 242 2.04 -8.82 14.58
N VAL A 243 1.15 -8.71 13.60
CA VAL A 243 1.46 -8.61 12.17
C VAL A 243 1.31 -7.15 11.73
N ALA A 244 2.40 -6.52 11.35
CA ALA A 244 2.36 -5.21 10.69
C ALA A 244 2.18 -5.39 9.19
N ASP A 245 1.10 -4.82 8.64
CA ASP A 245 0.86 -4.76 7.20
C ASP A 245 1.53 -3.52 6.62
N GLU A 246 2.74 -3.69 6.11
CA GLU A 246 3.55 -2.68 5.44
C GLU A 246 3.44 -2.75 3.90
N VAL A 247 2.42 -3.42 3.39
CA VAL A 247 2.22 -3.60 1.95
C VAL A 247 2.12 -2.26 1.21
N GLN A 248 1.50 -1.24 1.80
CA GLN A 248 1.41 0.09 1.18
C GLN A 248 2.32 1.13 1.82
N THR A 249 2.62 1.00 3.10
CA THR A 249 3.37 1.99 3.90
C THR A 249 4.88 1.83 3.79
N GLY A 250 5.36 0.63 3.46
CA GLY A 250 6.78 0.31 3.40
C GLY A 250 7.54 0.97 2.26
N PHE A 251 8.84 0.77 2.29
CA PHE A 251 9.77 1.17 1.24
C PHE A 251 9.77 2.68 0.95
N GLY A 252 9.93 3.48 2.02
CA GLY A 252 10.09 4.93 1.92
C GLY A 252 8.79 5.74 1.81
N ARG A 253 7.62 5.08 1.60
CA ARG A 253 6.34 5.76 1.33
C ARG A 253 5.94 6.76 2.43
N THR A 254 6.20 6.42 3.68
CA THR A 254 5.87 7.27 4.83
C THR A 254 7.00 8.24 5.23
N GLY A 255 8.07 8.34 4.44
CA GLY A 255 9.24 9.15 4.76
C GLY A 255 10.32 8.41 5.54
N LYS A 256 10.01 7.23 6.08
CA LYS A 256 10.96 6.25 6.64
C LYS A 256 10.87 4.95 5.86
N MET A 257 11.85 4.07 6.00
CA MET A 257 11.87 2.81 5.27
C MET A 257 10.60 1.99 5.53
N PHE A 258 10.13 1.95 6.77
CA PHE A 258 8.87 1.34 7.19
C PHE A 258 8.05 2.27 8.09
N SER A 259 6.72 2.14 8.08
CA SER A 259 5.88 2.90 8.99
C SER A 259 6.09 2.51 10.46
N CYS A 260 6.49 1.28 10.72
CA CYS A 260 6.91 0.81 12.04
C CYS A 260 7.96 1.72 12.70
N ASP A 261 8.86 2.34 11.91
CA ASP A 261 9.92 3.24 12.42
C ASP A 261 9.39 4.53 13.07
N TRP A 262 8.15 4.96 12.72
CA TRP A 262 7.49 6.11 13.38
C TRP A 262 6.97 5.78 14.76
N TYR A 263 6.69 4.50 15.01
CA TYR A 263 6.07 3.99 16.22
C TYR A 263 7.08 3.33 17.16
N ASP A 264 8.36 3.21 16.75
CA ASP A 264 9.36 2.41 17.44
C ASP A 264 8.85 0.97 17.65
N LEU A 265 8.14 0.43 16.64
CA LEU A 265 7.44 -0.85 16.70
C LEU A 265 8.30 -1.98 16.11
N GLU A 266 8.50 -3.02 16.91
CA GLU A 266 9.06 -4.30 16.49
C GLU A 266 7.93 -5.33 16.37
N PRO A 267 7.35 -5.55 15.17
CA PRO A 267 6.30 -6.55 14.98
C PRO A 267 6.89 -7.97 15.01
N ASP A 268 6.06 -8.95 15.32
CA ASP A 268 6.47 -10.36 15.26
C ASP A 268 6.61 -10.85 13.81
N ILE A 269 5.75 -10.33 12.91
CA ILE A 269 5.78 -10.56 11.46
C ILE A 269 5.51 -9.22 10.77
N MET A 270 6.25 -8.91 9.72
CA MET A 270 6.02 -7.80 8.80
C MET A 270 5.64 -8.34 7.44
N ALA A 271 4.49 -7.92 6.90
CA ALA A 271 4.06 -8.24 5.54
C ALA A 271 4.38 -7.08 4.59
N MET A 272 5.05 -7.35 3.49
CA MET A 272 5.57 -6.37 2.52
C MET A 272 5.19 -6.76 1.09
N ALA A 273 4.95 -5.77 0.22
CA ALA A 273 4.71 -5.98 -1.22
C ALA A 273 4.90 -4.66 -2.00
N LYS A 274 4.10 -4.45 -3.06
CA LYS A 274 4.06 -3.21 -3.87
C LYS A 274 5.45 -2.75 -4.28
N SER A 275 6.00 -1.72 -3.61
CA SER A 275 7.28 -1.13 -3.97
C SER A 275 8.51 -2.02 -3.72
N LEU A 276 8.33 -3.18 -3.12
CA LEU A 276 9.41 -4.15 -2.84
C LEU A 276 10.24 -4.49 -4.08
N SER A 277 9.61 -4.63 -5.25
CA SER A 277 10.29 -5.08 -6.48
C SER A 277 10.21 -4.09 -7.64
N GLY A 278 9.93 -2.81 -7.38
CA GLY A 278 9.99 -1.77 -8.41
C GLY A 278 9.04 -1.97 -9.60
N GLY A 279 7.94 -2.74 -9.40
CA GLY A 279 6.89 -2.95 -10.40
C GLY A 279 6.65 -4.41 -10.81
N LEU A 280 7.54 -5.36 -10.47
CA LEU A 280 7.27 -6.79 -10.69
C LEU A 280 6.44 -7.38 -9.54
N PRO A 281 5.57 -8.39 -9.80
CA PRO A 281 4.81 -9.07 -8.76
C PRO A 281 5.73 -9.74 -7.75
N MET A 282 5.75 -9.25 -6.51
CA MET A 282 6.46 -9.83 -5.37
C MET A 282 5.87 -9.32 -4.07
N SER A 283 5.94 -10.17 -3.06
CA SER A 283 5.72 -9.83 -1.67
C SER A 283 6.57 -10.68 -0.75
N ALA A 284 6.66 -10.28 0.50
CA ALA A 284 7.44 -10.98 1.51
C ALA A 284 6.71 -10.97 2.85
N ILE A 285 6.98 -11.97 3.67
CA ILE A 285 6.83 -11.89 5.11
C ILE A 285 8.19 -12.11 5.75
N THR A 286 8.56 -11.21 6.65
CA THR A 286 9.75 -11.34 7.50
C THR A 286 9.29 -11.41 8.95
N GLY A 287 9.72 -12.43 9.69
CA GLY A 287 9.28 -12.62 11.06
C GLY A 287 10.37 -13.27 11.92
N GLN A 288 10.07 -13.40 13.22
CA GLN A 288 10.97 -14.07 14.18
C GLN A 288 11.33 -15.47 13.69
N ALA A 289 12.62 -15.77 13.60
CA ALA A 289 13.11 -17.03 13.03
C ALA A 289 12.52 -18.26 13.70
N GLU A 290 12.38 -18.24 15.03
CA GLU A 290 11.78 -19.33 15.80
C GLU A 290 10.33 -19.62 15.37
N MET A 291 9.56 -18.57 15.15
CA MET A 291 8.16 -18.65 14.72
C MET A 291 8.06 -19.15 13.27
N MET A 292 8.88 -18.59 12.37
CA MET A 292 8.91 -18.96 10.96
C MET A 292 9.33 -20.43 10.75
N ASP A 293 10.32 -20.89 11.50
CA ASP A 293 10.87 -22.26 11.40
C ASP A 293 9.98 -23.32 12.07
N LYS A 294 9.03 -22.92 12.91
CA LYS A 294 8.09 -23.88 13.52
C LYS A 294 7.19 -24.54 12.49
N VAL A 295 6.87 -23.84 11.40
CA VAL A 295 6.05 -24.41 10.33
C VAL A 295 6.80 -25.55 9.65
N HIS A 296 6.14 -26.71 9.53
CA HIS A 296 6.73 -27.90 8.93
C HIS A 296 7.18 -27.67 7.47
N ALA A 297 8.20 -28.39 7.04
CA ALA A 297 8.71 -28.32 5.68
C ALA A 297 7.60 -28.57 4.66
N GLY A 298 7.52 -27.69 3.64
CA GLY A 298 6.46 -27.70 2.61
C GLY A 298 5.15 -27.06 3.06
N GLY A 299 5.03 -26.57 4.28
CA GLY A 299 3.84 -25.86 4.78
C GLY A 299 3.66 -24.45 4.22
N LEU A 300 4.75 -23.82 3.77
CA LEU A 300 4.80 -22.51 3.13
C LEU A 300 5.49 -22.60 1.77
N GLY A 301 5.14 -21.71 0.84
CA GLY A 301 5.78 -21.66 -0.48
C GLY A 301 4.77 -21.40 -1.60
N GLY A 302 5.29 -21.42 -2.83
CA GLY A 302 4.52 -21.24 -4.07
C GLY A 302 5.44 -21.35 -5.27
N THR A 303 4.90 -21.76 -6.43
CA THR A 303 5.70 -22.02 -7.63
C THR A 303 6.51 -20.80 -8.06
N PHE A 304 5.92 -19.59 -8.02
CA PHE A 304 6.53 -18.35 -8.51
C PHE A 304 7.01 -17.41 -7.41
N GLY A 305 6.78 -17.72 -6.14
CA GLY A 305 7.22 -16.90 -5.03
C GLY A 305 8.73 -16.69 -5.03
N GLY A 306 9.17 -15.44 -4.99
CA GLY A 306 10.59 -15.09 -5.10
C GLY A 306 11.17 -15.34 -6.48
N ASN A 307 10.42 -15.07 -7.57
CA ASN A 307 10.95 -15.16 -8.94
C ASN A 307 12.30 -14.45 -9.06
N PRO A 308 13.31 -15.04 -9.73
CA PRO A 308 14.68 -14.49 -9.77
C PRO A 308 14.76 -13.06 -10.28
N ALA A 309 14.06 -12.73 -11.38
CA ALA A 309 14.06 -11.38 -11.92
C ALA A 309 13.39 -10.37 -10.97
N ALA A 310 12.35 -10.81 -10.24
CA ALA A 310 11.72 -9.98 -9.23
C ALA A 310 12.59 -9.81 -7.97
N CYS A 311 13.42 -10.81 -7.62
CA CYS A 311 14.39 -10.69 -6.53
C CYS A 311 15.49 -9.68 -6.85
N GLN A 312 16.08 -9.73 -8.06
CA GLN A 312 17.06 -8.75 -8.51
C GLN A 312 16.46 -7.33 -8.59
N ALA A 313 15.24 -7.22 -9.16
CA ALA A 313 14.51 -5.97 -9.13
C ALA A 313 14.29 -5.42 -7.71
N GLY A 314 13.99 -6.31 -6.75
CA GLY A 314 13.82 -5.95 -5.34
C GLY A 314 15.09 -5.43 -4.68
N LEU A 315 16.23 -6.08 -4.92
CA LEU A 315 17.54 -5.64 -4.43
C LEU A 315 17.89 -4.25 -4.99
N ALA A 316 17.70 -4.06 -6.30
CA ALA A 316 17.92 -2.77 -6.95
C ALA A 316 16.97 -1.68 -6.43
N ALA A 317 15.69 -1.99 -6.27
CA ALA A 317 14.69 -1.06 -5.75
C ALA A 317 15.00 -0.62 -4.31
N ILE A 318 15.41 -1.54 -3.44
CA ILE A 318 15.81 -1.23 -2.06
C ILE A 318 17.04 -0.31 -2.07
N GLY A 319 18.06 -0.59 -2.88
CA GLY A 319 19.24 0.25 -3.00
C GLY A 319 18.90 1.70 -3.39
N LEU A 320 18.03 1.88 -4.39
CA LEU A 320 17.56 3.21 -4.80
C LEU A 320 16.80 3.94 -3.70
N LEU A 321 16.00 3.23 -2.91
CA LEU A 321 15.24 3.83 -1.81
C LEU A 321 16.16 4.22 -0.63
N GLU A 322 17.20 3.43 -0.36
CA GLU A 322 18.25 3.80 0.59
C GLU A 322 19.00 5.07 0.14
N GLU A 323 19.29 5.20 -1.15
CA GLU A 323 19.89 6.42 -1.72
C GLU A 323 18.96 7.63 -1.59
N LEU A 324 17.65 7.48 -1.88
CA LEU A 324 16.66 8.55 -1.69
C LEU A 324 16.56 8.99 -0.23
N GLN A 325 16.62 8.04 0.70
CA GLN A 325 16.67 8.35 2.13
C GLN A 325 17.96 9.08 2.52
N ALA A 326 19.11 8.58 2.09
CA ALA A 326 20.41 9.16 2.39
C ALA A 326 20.60 10.58 1.79
N SER A 327 19.99 10.85 0.64
CA SER A 327 20.02 12.17 0.00
C SER A 327 19.09 13.20 0.66
N GLY A 328 18.23 12.80 1.59
CA GLY A 328 17.23 13.66 2.22
C GLY A 328 15.97 13.89 1.37
N ARG A 329 15.80 13.18 0.22
CA ARG A 329 14.64 13.35 -0.65
C ARG A 329 13.35 12.94 0.06
N LEU A 330 13.37 11.87 0.85
CA LEU A 330 12.21 11.43 1.62
C LEU A 330 11.78 12.49 2.64
N ASP A 331 12.72 13.10 3.34
CA ASP A 331 12.45 14.16 4.33
C ASP A 331 11.84 15.41 3.66
N GLN A 332 12.35 15.79 2.48
CA GLN A 332 11.79 16.89 1.69
C GLN A 332 10.33 16.63 1.33
N LEU A 333 10.01 15.46 0.79
CA LEU A 333 8.63 15.10 0.42
C LEU A 333 7.72 15.03 1.65
N THR A 334 8.24 14.54 2.78
CA THR A 334 7.53 14.47 4.07
C THR A 334 7.15 15.86 4.61
N THR A 335 7.86 16.91 4.20
CA THR A 335 7.58 18.30 4.57
C THR A 335 6.65 18.95 3.56
N VAL A 336 7.03 18.95 2.28
CA VAL A 336 6.35 19.73 1.23
C VAL A 336 4.92 19.26 0.97
N ILE A 337 4.69 17.94 0.91
CA ILE A 337 3.36 17.39 0.59
C ILE A 337 2.33 17.73 1.67
N PRO A 338 2.58 17.46 2.97
CA PRO A 338 1.66 17.85 4.04
C PRO A 338 1.40 19.35 4.09
N GLU A 339 2.45 20.19 4.01
CA GLU A 339 2.30 21.64 4.05
C GLU A 339 1.35 22.17 2.95
N ARG A 340 1.51 21.69 1.72
CA ARG A 340 0.64 22.10 0.60
C ARG A 340 -0.80 21.62 0.77
N LEU A 341 -1.00 20.37 1.21
CA LEU A 341 -2.35 19.82 1.38
C LEU A 341 -3.07 20.46 2.57
N HIS A 342 -2.38 20.79 3.67
CA HIS A 342 -2.96 21.56 4.77
C HIS A 342 -3.35 22.96 4.32
N ALA A 343 -2.46 23.68 3.61
CA ALA A 343 -2.76 25.00 3.09
C ALA A 343 -3.95 25.00 2.11
N LEU A 344 -4.16 23.89 1.37
CA LEU A 344 -5.33 23.72 0.51
C LEU A 344 -6.60 23.46 1.32
N ALA A 345 -6.51 22.62 2.36
CA ALA A 345 -7.64 22.34 3.26
C ALA A 345 -8.15 23.60 3.96
N GLU A 346 -7.26 24.50 4.37
CA GLU A 346 -7.65 25.79 4.97
C GLU A 346 -8.40 26.73 4.01
N LYS A 347 -8.18 26.58 2.69
CA LYS A 347 -8.79 27.45 1.66
C LYS A 347 -10.13 26.93 1.13
N SER A 348 -10.41 25.63 1.27
CA SER A 348 -11.60 25.01 0.68
C SER A 348 -12.59 24.52 1.74
N PRO A 349 -13.83 25.02 1.76
CA PRO A 349 -14.85 24.52 2.68
C PRO A 349 -15.30 23.08 2.38
N PHE A 350 -14.88 22.53 1.25
CA PHE A 350 -15.20 21.17 0.83
C PHE A 350 -14.15 20.14 1.21
N VAL A 351 -13.07 20.57 1.89
CA VAL A 351 -12.07 19.67 2.47
C VAL A 351 -12.30 19.60 3.98
N ASN A 352 -12.70 18.43 4.46
CA ASN A 352 -12.89 18.19 5.88
C ASN A 352 -11.56 18.07 6.63
N GLU A 353 -10.60 17.36 6.02
CA GLU A 353 -9.32 17.06 6.65
C GLU A 353 -8.23 16.79 5.61
N ALA A 354 -7.02 17.27 5.90
CA ALA A 354 -5.79 16.82 5.26
C ALA A 354 -5.03 15.94 6.27
N ARG A 355 -4.76 14.67 5.92
CA ARG A 355 -4.15 13.71 6.86
C ARG A 355 -3.24 12.71 6.19
N GLY A 356 -2.37 12.09 6.97
CA GLY A 356 -1.45 11.06 6.53
C GLY A 356 -0.10 11.16 7.22
N ILE A 357 0.92 10.52 6.64
CA ILE A 357 2.30 10.54 7.11
C ILE A 357 3.26 10.55 5.91
N GLY A 358 4.24 11.41 5.90
CA GLY A 358 5.24 11.49 4.83
C GLY A 358 4.63 11.83 3.47
N ALA A 359 5.04 11.10 2.44
CA ALA A 359 4.46 11.22 1.10
C ALA A 359 3.15 10.42 0.93
N MET A 360 2.68 9.76 1.98
CA MET A 360 1.37 9.09 2.04
C MET A 360 0.37 10.04 2.70
N TYR A 361 -0.12 11.01 1.93
CA TYR A 361 -1.01 12.07 2.42
C TYR A 361 -2.29 12.16 1.58
N SER A 362 -3.36 12.75 2.14
CA SER A 362 -4.67 12.76 1.50
C SER A 362 -5.52 13.96 1.88
N LEU A 363 -6.53 14.24 1.05
CA LEU A 363 -7.61 15.18 1.33
C LEU A 363 -8.93 14.43 1.43
N GLU A 364 -9.62 14.57 2.55
CA GLU A 364 -10.98 14.07 2.72
C GLU A 364 -11.99 15.12 2.29
N LEU A 365 -12.80 14.80 1.26
CA LEU A 365 -13.81 15.69 0.71
C LEU A 365 -15.15 15.53 1.43
N CYS A 366 -15.83 16.68 1.68
CA CYS A 366 -17.12 16.75 2.32
C CYS A 366 -18.11 17.61 1.51
N ASP A 367 -19.36 17.67 1.97
CA ASP A 367 -20.44 18.42 1.33
C ASP A 367 -20.40 19.95 1.60
N GLY A 368 -19.45 20.42 2.42
CA GLY A 368 -19.30 21.83 2.80
C GLY A 368 -20.30 22.30 3.87
N THR A 369 -21.11 21.41 4.43
CA THR A 369 -21.99 21.72 5.57
C THR A 369 -21.21 21.68 6.90
N PRO A 370 -21.75 22.28 7.99
CA PRO A 370 -21.12 22.19 9.30
C PRO A 370 -20.91 20.75 9.82
N GLU A 371 -21.74 19.80 9.37
CA GLU A 371 -21.63 18.38 9.68
C GLU A 371 -20.54 17.67 8.89
N ALA A 372 -19.97 18.32 7.86
CA ALA A 372 -18.89 17.84 7.00
C ALA A 372 -19.10 16.39 6.51
N LYS A 373 -20.30 16.11 5.96
CA LYS A 373 -20.63 14.75 5.49
C LYS A 373 -19.74 14.36 4.31
N PRO A 374 -19.22 13.12 4.29
CA PRO A 374 -18.40 12.63 3.18
C PRO A 374 -19.05 12.83 1.82
N SER A 375 -18.34 13.41 0.85
CA SER A 375 -18.85 13.61 -0.52
C SER A 375 -18.01 12.87 -1.55
N LYS A 376 -18.52 11.73 -1.98
CA LYS A 376 -17.94 10.94 -3.08
C LYS A 376 -18.06 11.67 -4.42
N GLU A 377 -19.14 12.40 -4.62
CA GLU A 377 -19.44 13.13 -5.85
C GLU A 377 -18.39 14.21 -6.09
N ARG A 378 -18.07 15.01 -5.07
CA ARG A 378 -17.02 16.04 -5.17
C ARG A 378 -15.64 15.44 -5.39
N ALA A 379 -15.32 14.36 -4.70
CA ALA A 379 -14.05 13.68 -4.91
C ALA A 379 -13.94 13.13 -6.33
N ALA A 380 -15.01 12.58 -6.89
CA ALA A 380 -15.05 12.09 -8.27
C ALA A 380 -14.94 13.24 -9.29
N GLU A 381 -15.57 14.39 -9.02
CA GLU A 381 -15.47 15.60 -9.84
C GLU A 381 -14.03 16.12 -9.88
N VAL A 382 -13.37 16.26 -8.73
CA VAL A 382 -11.95 16.67 -8.67
C VAL A 382 -11.07 15.69 -9.43
N LEU A 383 -11.28 14.38 -9.23
CA LEU A 383 -10.51 13.34 -9.93
C LEU A 383 -10.65 13.43 -11.44
N HIS A 384 -11.89 13.63 -11.92
CA HIS A 384 -12.18 13.79 -13.35
C HIS A 384 -11.48 15.04 -13.92
N ASN A 385 -11.62 16.17 -13.26
CA ASN A 385 -11.04 17.43 -13.72
C ASN A 385 -9.51 17.41 -13.68
N CYS A 386 -8.90 16.80 -12.64
CA CYS A 386 -7.46 16.57 -12.58
C CYS A 386 -6.97 15.74 -13.77
N LEU A 387 -7.69 14.68 -14.14
CA LEU A 387 -7.35 13.87 -15.30
C LEU A 387 -7.43 14.68 -16.60
N GLN A 388 -8.47 15.53 -16.78
CA GLN A 388 -8.60 16.41 -17.92
C GLN A 388 -7.46 17.45 -18.01
N ASP A 389 -6.92 17.85 -16.85
CA ASP A 389 -5.77 18.77 -16.77
C ASP A 389 -4.40 18.03 -16.80
N GLY A 390 -4.38 16.71 -16.98
CA GLY A 390 -3.15 15.91 -17.12
C GLY A 390 -2.57 15.31 -15.84
N LEU A 391 -3.35 15.22 -14.75
CA LEU A 391 -2.93 14.58 -13.50
C LEU A 391 -3.73 13.32 -13.22
N ILE A 392 -3.05 12.17 -13.14
CA ILE A 392 -3.65 10.89 -12.77
C ILE A 392 -3.64 10.73 -11.26
N MET A 393 -4.82 10.56 -10.66
CA MET A 393 -5.02 10.33 -9.23
C MET A 393 -6.00 9.18 -8.96
N ILE A 394 -6.11 8.75 -7.71
CA ILE A 394 -7.05 7.71 -7.28
C ILE A 394 -7.73 8.07 -5.97
N LEU A 395 -8.94 7.58 -5.80
CA LEU A 395 -9.71 7.72 -4.56
C LEU A 395 -9.48 6.56 -3.59
N SER A 396 -9.75 6.82 -2.33
CA SER A 396 -9.82 5.85 -1.24
C SER A 396 -10.90 6.27 -0.22
N GLY A 397 -10.80 5.72 0.98
CA GLY A 397 -11.77 5.94 2.04
C GLY A 397 -12.98 5.02 1.93
N THR A 398 -13.55 4.69 3.07
CA THR A 398 -14.73 3.82 3.16
C THR A 398 -15.89 4.38 2.34
N TYR A 399 -16.03 5.69 2.31
CA TYR A 399 -17.09 6.39 1.57
C TYR A 399 -16.66 6.80 0.14
N GLY A 400 -15.40 6.55 -0.25
CA GLY A 400 -14.89 6.92 -1.58
C GLY A 400 -14.68 8.43 -1.80
N ASN A 401 -14.49 9.17 -0.73
CA ASN A 401 -14.39 10.64 -0.70
C ASN A 401 -12.99 11.15 -0.38
N VAL A 402 -11.98 10.28 -0.39
CA VAL A 402 -10.60 10.66 -0.06
C VAL A 402 -9.72 10.62 -1.29
N ILE A 403 -9.17 11.78 -1.66
CA ILE A 403 -8.15 11.95 -2.70
C ILE A 403 -6.80 11.70 -2.06
N ARG A 404 -5.98 10.83 -2.65
CA ARG A 404 -4.69 10.43 -2.08
C ARG A 404 -3.51 10.70 -3.00
N THR A 405 -2.39 11.06 -2.39
CA THR A 405 -1.11 11.22 -3.07
C THR A 405 -0.28 9.95 -2.92
N LEU A 406 0.05 9.32 -4.04
CA LEU A 406 0.87 8.10 -4.11
C LEU A 406 1.91 8.20 -5.24
N MET A 407 2.31 9.42 -5.59
CA MET A 407 3.31 9.65 -6.63
C MET A 407 4.59 8.85 -6.38
N PRO A 408 5.36 8.50 -7.41
CA PRO A 408 6.73 8.00 -7.25
C PRO A 408 7.57 8.93 -6.38
N LEU A 409 8.42 8.38 -5.51
CA LEU A 409 9.25 9.19 -4.60
C LEU A 409 10.45 9.85 -5.32
N VAL A 410 10.70 9.42 -6.54
CA VAL A 410 11.70 10.02 -7.45
C VAL A 410 11.14 11.24 -8.21
N ILE A 411 9.89 11.60 -8.00
CA ILE A 411 9.25 12.76 -8.64
C ILE A 411 10.13 14.00 -8.52
N SER A 412 10.34 14.74 -9.59
CA SER A 412 11.08 16.00 -9.56
C SER A 412 10.27 17.12 -8.87
N ASP A 413 10.94 18.19 -8.47
CA ASP A 413 10.24 19.33 -7.88
C ASP A 413 9.30 20.00 -8.91
N GLU A 414 9.71 20.05 -10.19
CA GLU A 414 8.87 20.58 -11.27
C GLU A 414 7.60 19.76 -11.48
N GLU A 415 7.71 18.42 -11.54
CA GLU A 415 6.56 17.51 -11.65
C GLU A 415 5.65 17.61 -10.43
N LEU A 416 6.21 17.68 -9.23
CA LEU A 416 5.46 17.83 -7.99
C LEU A 416 4.70 19.15 -7.95
N ASP A 417 5.36 20.26 -8.29
CA ASP A 417 4.77 21.58 -8.30
C ASP A 417 3.62 21.71 -9.31
N GLU A 418 3.81 21.20 -10.53
CA GLU A 418 2.78 21.21 -11.56
C GLU A 418 1.59 20.31 -11.16
N GLY A 419 1.85 19.09 -10.69
CA GLY A 419 0.79 18.17 -10.24
C GLY A 419 -0.01 18.73 -9.06
N MET A 420 0.67 19.32 -8.08
CA MET A 420 -0.02 19.99 -6.95
C MET A 420 -0.81 21.22 -7.38
N ALA A 421 -0.31 22.02 -8.33
CA ALA A 421 -1.04 23.16 -8.85
C ALA A 421 -2.33 22.74 -9.58
N ILE A 422 -2.30 21.63 -10.33
CA ILE A 422 -3.48 21.04 -10.96
C ILE A 422 -4.50 20.60 -9.90
N LEU A 423 -4.05 19.91 -8.84
CA LEU A 423 -4.92 19.50 -7.74
C LEU A 423 -5.55 20.69 -7.03
N GLU A 424 -4.74 21.70 -6.64
CA GLU A 424 -5.17 22.91 -5.98
C GLU A 424 -6.24 23.64 -6.80
N LYS A 425 -5.99 23.86 -8.10
CA LYS A 425 -6.95 24.46 -9.04
C LYS A 425 -8.31 23.77 -9.00
N ASN A 426 -8.32 22.45 -9.08
CA ASN A 426 -9.55 21.67 -9.20
C ASN A 426 -10.31 21.52 -7.87
N VAL A 427 -9.61 21.50 -6.74
CA VAL A 427 -10.26 21.52 -5.41
C VAL A 427 -10.87 22.91 -5.12
N LEU A 428 -10.18 24.00 -5.48
CA LEU A 428 -10.67 25.35 -5.27
C LEU A 428 -11.80 25.77 -6.26
N ALA A 429 -11.95 25.04 -7.36
CA ALA A 429 -13.06 25.24 -8.32
C ALA A 429 -14.38 24.60 -7.90
N LEU A 430 -14.39 23.75 -6.84
CA LEU A 430 -15.63 23.16 -6.30
C LEU A 430 -16.60 24.24 -5.82
N SER A 431 -17.89 24.03 -6.04
CA SER A 431 -18.97 24.98 -5.72
C SER A 431 -20.09 24.36 -4.88
#